data_04870476c82b9c122aafcb8aacbf48d2
#
_entry.id   04870476c82b9c122aafcb8aacbf48d2
#
_cell.length_a   1.000
_cell.length_b   1.000
_cell.length_c   1.000
_cell.angle_alpha   90.00
_cell.angle_beta   90.00
_cell.angle_gamma   90.00
#
_symmetry.space_group_name_H-M   'P 1'
#
loop_
_entity.id
_entity.type
_entity.pdbx_description
1 polymer ?
#
loop_
_entity_poly.entity_id
_entity_poly.type
_entity_poly.pdbx_seq_one_letter_code
_entity_poly.pdbx_strand_id
1 'polypeptide(L)'
;MLNVLVVMGRITKDPQDKKIGETTIVNFDIAVDNIRKEADGTRGTTFLPVVCFNSIGENVVKHLHKGSKCAITGAIQQRNFIRKDGSKGSVYEVIADSVEFLDPKQEAPEVKDDDLPFDGEKQPQEKQEPKFDPMTGKPLKPEAKK
;
A
#
# COMPACT_ATOMS: atom_id res chain seq x y z
N MET A 1 -25.60 20.28 -8.34
CA MET A 1 -25.64 19.13 -7.42
C MET A 1 -24.24 18.69 -7.14
N LEU A 2 -23.89 18.46 -5.87
CA LEU A 2 -22.54 18.09 -5.48
C LEU A 2 -22.58 16.73 -4.80
N ASN A 3 -21.72 15.81 -5.21
CA ASN A 3 -21.62 14.48 -4.62
C ASN A 3 -20.12 14.12 -4.56
N VAL A 4 -19.50 14.46 -3.45
CA VAL A 4 -18.07 14.23 -3.26
C VAL A 4 -17.86 13.57 -1.92
N LEU A 5 -17.10 12.51 -1.92
CA LEU A 5 -16.73 11.80 -0.70
C LEU A 5 -15.20 11.69 -0.69
N VAL A 6 -14.61 12.00 0.45
CA VAL A 6 -13.18 11.77 0.68
C VAL A 6 -13.08 10.93 1.94
N VAL A 7 -12.42 9.80 1.84
CA VAL A 7 -12.35 8.88 2.97
C VAL A 7 -10.99 8.20 2.96
N MET A 8 -10.48 7.90 4.15
CA MET A 8 -9.22 7.22 4.32
C MET A 8 -9.45 5.98 5.16
N GLY A 9 -8.89 4.88 4.76
CA GLY A 9 -9.07 3.62 5.47
C GLY A 9 -8.07 2.57 5.04
N ARG A 10 -8.27 1.36 5.56
CA ARG A 10 -7.44 0.22 5.21
C ARG A 10 -8.24 -0.80 4.42
N ILE A 11 -7.60 -1.39 3.45
CA ILE A 11 -8.22 -2.40 2.61
C ILE A 11 -8.40 -3.68 3.42
N THR A 12 -9.59 -4.25 3.37
CA THR A 12 -9.94 -5.43 4.17
C THR A 12 -9.63 -6.75 3.48
N LYS A 13 -9.56 -6.74 2.15
CA LYS A 13 -9.24 -7.91 1.34
C LYS A 13 -8.54 -7.44 0.10
N ASP A 14 -7.80 -8.33 -0.52
CA ASP A 14 -7.12 -7.99 -1.76
C ASP A 14 -8.14 -7.53 -2.80
N PRO A 15 -7.83 -6.46 -3.52
CA PRO A 15 -8.75 -5.97 -4.57
C PRO A 15 -8.98 -7.02 -5.64
N GLN A 16 -10.21 -7.11 -6.11
CA GLN A 16 -10.60 -8.07 -7.12
C GLN A 16 -10.88 -7.34 -8.42
N ASP A 17 -10.19 -7.73 -9.47
CA ASP A 17 -10.42 -7.13 -10.76
C ASP A 17 -11.30 -8.03 -11.62
N LYS A 18 -12.08 -7.40 -12.47
CA LYS A 18 -12.94 -8.09 -13.41
C LYS A 18 -12.97 -7.28 -14.68
N LYS A 19 -12.77 -7.97 -15.78
CA LYS A 19 -12.86 -7.30 -17.08
C LYS A 19 -14.21 -7.55 -17.70
N ILE A 20 -14.83 -6.48 -18.16
CA ILE A 20 -16.08 -6.56 -18.88
C ILE A 20 -15.85 -5.76 -20.17
N GLY A 21 -15.66 -6.48 -21.28
CA GLY A 21 -15.29 -5.84 -22.54
C GLY A 21 -13.93 -5.19 -22.39
N GLU A 22 -13.85 -3.91 -22.67
CA GLU A 22 -12.60 -3.17 -22.53
C GLU A 22 -12.47 -2.47 -21.20
N THR A 23 -13.44 -2.60 -20.32
CA THR A 23 -13.45 -1.92 -19.05
C THR A 23 -12.97 -2.85 -17.95
N THR A 24 -12.00 -2.39 -17.19
CA THR A 24 -11.55 -3.10 -15.99
C THR A 24 -12.29 -2.51 -14.80
N ILE A 25 -12.93 -3.34 -14.00
CA ILE A 25 -13.65 -2.93 -12.81
C ILE A 25 -12.95 -3.60 -11.63
N VAL A 26 -12.58 -2.82 -10.64
CA VAL A 26 -11.92 -3.35 -9.46
C VAL A 26 -12.78 -3.03 -8.25
N ASN A 27 -13.06 -4.06 -7.47
CA ASN A 27 -13.87 -3.94 -6.28
C ASN A 27 -13.05 -4.28 -5.05
N PHE A 28 -13.18 -3.49 -4.02
CA PHE A 28 -12.57 -3.78 -2.73
C PHE A 28 -13.33 -3.07 -1.63
N ASP A 29 -13.10 -3.50 -0.41
CA ASP A 29 -13.73 -2.87 0.75
C ASP A 29 -12.67 -2.20 1.60
N ILE A 30 -13.00 -1.05 2.16
CA ILE A 30 -12.12 -0.36 3.10
C ILE A 30 -12.77 -0.30 4.46
N ALA A 31 -11.96 -0.38 5.48
CA ALA A 31 -12.36 -0.23 6.86
C ALA A 31 -12.00 1.17 7.31
N VAL A 32 -12.97 1.91 7.77
CA VAL A 32 -12.81 3.30 8.20
C VAL A 32 -13.26 3.41 9.64
N ASP A 33 -12.45 4.02 10.47
CA ASP A 33 -12.80 4.17 11.87
C ASP A 33 -13.90 5.22 12.03
N ASN A 34 -14.88 4.92 12.85
CA ASN A 34 -15.96 5.84 13.11
C ASN A 34 -15.47 7.03 13.94
N ILE A 35 -16.03 8.20 13.69
CA ILE A 35 -15.65 9.39 14.41
C ILE A 35 -16.13 9.29 15.85
N ARG A 36 -17.32 8.75 16.05
CA ARG A 36 -17.88 8.63 17.39
C ARG A 36 -17.37 7.39 18.07
N LYS A 37 -17.13 7.50 19.36
CA LYS A 37 -16.82 6.34 20.18
C LYS A 37 -18.10 5.70 20.64
N GLU A 38 -18.05 4.41 20.82
CA GLU A 38 -19.12 3.65 21.42
C GLU A 38 -19.19 3.97 22.92
N ALA A 39 -20.23 3.48 23.56
CA ALA A 39 -20.42 3.73 24.99
C ALA A 39 -19.29 3.18 25.85
N ASP A 40 -18.60 2.16 25.37
CA ASP A 40 -17.49 1.54 26.09
C ASP A 40 -16.14 2.22 25.79
N GLY A 41 -16.14 3.31 25.02
CA GLY A 41 -14.92 4.04 24.69
C GLY A 41 -14.21 3.55 23.46
N THR A 42 -14.59 2.46 22.86
CA THR A 42 -13.96 1.95 21.65
C THR A 42 -14.50 2.69 20.43
N ARG A 43 -13.80 2.55 19.31
CA ARG A 43 -14.29 3.11 18.05
C ARG A 43 -14.75 1.97 17.17
N GLY A 44 -15.97 2.10 16.70
CA GLY A 44 -16.47 1.16 15.72
C GLY A 44 -15.82 1.39 14.37
N THR A 45 -16.02 0.46 13.48
CA THR A 45 -15.46 0.52 12.13
C THR A 45 -16.59 0.42 11.12
N THR A 46 -16.53 1.27 10.11
CA THR A 46 -17.47 1.21 8.99
C THR A 46 -16.76 0.60 7.80
N PHE A 47 -17.41 -0.34 7.16
CA PHE A 47 -16.88 -0.97 5.96
C PHE A 47 -17.57 -0.38 4.74
N LEU A 48 -16.80 0.13 3.82
CA LEU A 48 -17.31 0.77 2.62
C LEU A 48 -16.86 0.03 1.38
N PRO A 49 -17.78 -0.43 0.54
CA PRO A 49 -17.41 -0.99 -0.75
C PRO A 49 -16.96 0.12 -1.70
N VAL A 50 -15.88 -0.12 -2.39
CA VAL A 50 -15.29 0.84 -3.33
C VAL A 50 -15.17 0.20 -4.69
N VAL A 51 -15.51 0.95 -5.71
CA VAL A 51 -15.41 0.50 -7.10
C VAL A 51 -14.51 1.47 -7.85
N CYS A 52 -13.53 0.93 -8.53
CA CYS A 52 -12.62 1.69 -9.38
C CYS A 52 -12.70 1.17 -10.80
N PHE A 53 -12.42 2.04 -11.74
CA PHE A 53 -12.49 1.68 -13.15
C PHE A 53 -11.15 1.91 -13.86
N ASN A 54 -10.86 1.06 -14.81
CA ASN A 54 -9.73 1.20 -15.74
C ASN A 54 -8.39 1.48 -15.04
N SER A 55 -7.69 2.51 -15.41
CA SER A 55 -6.34 2.77 -14.91
C SER A 55 -6.27 2.92 -13.40
N ILE A 56 -7.28 3.50 -12.79
CA ILE A 56 -7.33 3.65 -11.34
C ILE A 56 -7.42 2.26 -10.72
N GLY A 57 -8.29 1.41 -11.25
CA GLY A 57 -8.43 0.05 -10.75
C GLY A 57 -7.17 -0.77 -10.97
N GLU A 58 -6.54 -0.64 -12.12
CA GLU A 58 -5.31 -1.38 -12.40
C GLU A 58 -4.20 -0.99 -11.43
N ASN A 59 -4.07 0.29 -11.11
CA ASN A 59 -3.09 0.74 -10.15
C ASN A 59 -3.40 0.22 -8.75
N VAL A 60 -4.67 0.15 -8.39
CA VAL A 60 -5.07 -0.39 -7.09
C VAL A 60 -4.68 -1.86 -6.97
N VAL A 61 -4.98 -2.67 -7.98
CA VAL A 61 -4.63 -4.08 -7.95
C VAL A 61 -3.11 -4.26 -7.88
N LYS A 62 -2.38 -3.41 -8.59
CA LYS A 62 -0.94 -3.53 -8.68
C LYS A 62 -0.24 -3.15 -7.38
N HIS A 63 -0.73 -2.17 -6.66
CA HIS A 63 -0.02 -1.59 -5.53
C HIS A 63 -0.68 -1.79 -4.18
N LEU A 64 -1.94 -2.13 -4.12
CA LEU A 64 -2.66 -2.27 -2.86
C LEU A 64 -3.07 -3.71 -2.61
N HIS A 65 -3.02 -4.09 -1.35
CA HIS A 65 -3.40 -5.42 -0.92
C HIS A 65 -4.04 -5.32 0.45
N LYS A 66 -4.51 -6.42 0.98
CA LYS A 66 -5.15 -6.46 2.28
C LYS A 66 -4.27 -5.78 3.32
N GLY A 67 -4.86 -4.86 4.06
CA GLY A 67 -4.17 -4.11 5.10
C GLY A 67 -3.55 -2.80 4.64
N SER A 68 -3.44 -2.56 3.34
CA SER A 68 -2.87 -1.33 2.82
C SER A 68 -3.75 -0.14 3.19
N LYS A 69 -3.11 0.98 3.46
CA LYS A 69 -3.81 2.21 3.80
C LYS A 69 -3.90 3.09 2.57
N CYS A 70 -5.08 3.61 2.32
CA CYS A 70 -5.29 4.47 1.17
C CYS A 70 -6.30 5.56 1.47
N ALA A 71 -6.25 6.63 0.69
CA ALA A 71 -7.24 7.69 0.71
C ALA A 71 -7.97 7.64 -0.63
N ILE A 72 -9.27 7.75 -0.57
CA ILE A 72 -10.12 7.64 -1.74
C ILE A 72 -10.93 8.91 -1.86
N THR A 73 -10.93 9.47 -3.06
CA THR A 73 -11.80 10.57 -3.40
C THR A 73 -12.74 10.07 -4.49
N GLY A 74 -14.00 10.35 -4.35
CA GLY A 74 -14.99 9.91 -5.33
C GLY A 74 -16.37 10.36 -4.96
N ALA A 75 -17.35 9.61 -5.42
CA ALA A 75 -18.76 9.91 -5.18
C ALA A 75 -19.44 8.69 -4.57
N ILE A 76 -20.45 8.93 -3.76
CA ILE A 76 -21.24 7.84 -3.21
C ILE A 76 -22.40 7.57 -4.13
N GLN A 77 -22.71 6.31 -4.32
CA GLN A 77 -23.80 5.90 -5.18
C GLN A 77 -24.52 4.72 -4.55
N GLN A 78 -25.81 4.64 -4.77
CA GLN A 78 -26.60 3.51 -4.33
C GLN A 78 -26.79 2.56 -5.50
N ARG A 79 -26.48 1.30 -5.28
CA ARG A 79 -26.69 0.27 -6.27
C ARG A 79 -27.76 -0.68 -5.78
N ASN A 80 -28.77 -0.89 -6.59
CA ASN A 80 -29.84 -1.81 -6.27
C ASN A 80 -29.59 -3.16 -6.90
N PHE A 81 -29.97 -4.21 -6.23
CA PHE A 81 -29.80 -5.57 -6.73
C PHE A 81 -30.97 -6.43 -6.26
N ILE A 82 -31.10 -7.58 -6.89
CA ILE A 82 -32.15 -8.53 -6.53
C ILE A 82 -31.46 -9.71 -5.88
N ARG A 83 -31.92 -10.07 -4.68
CA ARG A 83 -31.38 -11.23 -3.98
C ARG A 83 -31.87 -12.52 -4.61
N LYS A 84 -31.26 -13.62 -4.22
CA LYS A 84 -31.64 -14.93 -4.75
C LYS A 84 -33.08 -15.30 -4.41
N ASP A 85 -33.61 -14.75 -3.35
CA ASP A 85 -34.99 -15.01 -2.94
C ASP A 85 -36.01 -14.10 -3.65
N GLY A 86 -35.54 -13.27 -4.58
CA GLY A 86 -36.39 -12.35 -5.30
C GLY A 86 -36.62 -11.01 -4.65
N SER A 87 -36.11 -10.81 -3.41
CA SER A 87 -36.31 -9.54 -2.75
C SER A 87 -35.31 -8.50 -3.26
N LYS A 88 -35.67 -7.24 -3.16
CA LYS A 88 -34.81 -6.15 -3.59
C LYS A 88 -33.88 -5.75 -2.45
N GLY A 89 -32.64 -5.49 -2.76
CA GLY A 89 -31.66 -4.99 -1.83
C GLY A 89 -30.95 -3.81 -2.41
N SER A 90 -30.29 -3.05 -1.55
CA SER A 90 -29.48 -1.92 -2.01
C SER A 90 -28.20 -1.86 -1.19
N VAL A 91 -27.16 -1.34 -1.78
CA VAL A 91 -25.90 -1.14 -1.11
C VAL A 91 -25.36 0.22 -1.58
N TYR A 92 -24.78 0.95 -0.62
CA TYR A 92 -24.09 2.19 -0.97
C TYR A 92 -22.64 1.82 -1.25
N GLU A 93 -22.14 2.34 -2.34
CA GLU A 93 -20.74 2.08 -2.73
C GLU A 93 -20.10 3.40 -3.14
N VAL A 94 -18.79 3.44 -3.08
CA VAL A 94 -18.01 4.62 -3.45
C VAL A 94 -17.43 4.37 -4.82
N ILE A 95 -17.73 5.25 -5.76
CA ILE A 95 -17.09 5.20 -7.07
C ILE A 95 -15.87 6.09 -6.97
N ALA A 96 -14.71 5.49 -7.05
CA ALA A 96 -13.47 6.22 -6.83
C ALA A 96 -13.03 6.97 -8.07
N ASP A 97 -12.76 8.25 -7.91
CA ASP A 97 -12.18 9.08 -8.95
C ASP A 97 -10.66 9.14 -8.79
N SER A 98 -10.19 8.98 -7.58
CA SER A 98 -8.76 8.99 -7.27
C SER A 98 -8.49 8.14 -6.04
N VAL A 99 -7.39 7.42 -6.07
CA VAL A 99 -6.95 6.61 -4.93
C VAL A 99 -5.50 6.96 -4.67
N GLU A 100 -5.20 7.38 -3.45
CA GLU A 100 -3.84 7.70 -3.05
C GLU A 100 -3.32 6.66 -2.09
N PHE A 101 -2.11 6.23 -2.31
CA PHE A 101 -1.49 5.18 -1.54
C PHE A 101 -0.73 5.83 -0.38
N LEU A 102 -1.10 5.48 0.84
CA LEU A 102 -0.57 6.12 2.03
C LEU A 102 0.44 5.27 2.79
N ASP A 103 0.56 4.01 2.43
CA ASP A 103 1.62 3.20 3.02
C ASP A 103 2.95 3.61 2.41
N PRO A 104 4.00 3.63 3.20
CA PRO A 104 5.32 3.89 2.65
C PRO A 104 5.56 2.86 1.57
N LYS A 105 6.14 3.31 0.50
CA LYS A 105 6.55 2.41 -0.56
C LYS A 105 7.36 1.32 0.11
N GLN A 106 6.85 0.14 0.08
CA GLN A 106 7.70 -0.98 0.44
C GLN A 106 8.69 -1.04 -0.66
N GLU A 107 9.79 -0.46 -0.42
CA GLU A 107 10.91 -0.78 -1.21
C GLU A 107 11.03 -2.26 -1.06
N ALA A 108 11.07 -2.91 -2.16
CA ALA A 108 11.35 -4.31 -2.15
C ALA A 108 12.48 -4.48 -1.18
N PRO A 109 12.41 -5.44 -0.35
CA PRO A 109 13.39 -5.57 0.65
C PRO A 109 14.70 -5.55 -0.03
N GLU A 110 15.38 -4.50 0.15
CA GLU A 110 16.68 -4.52 -0.25
C GLU A 110 17.25 -5.66 0.44
N VAL A 111 17.70 -6.56 -0.31
CA VAL A 111 18.44 -7.58 0.28
C VAL A 111 19.55 -6.85 0.87
N LYS A 112 19.48 -6.62 2.11
CA LYS A 112 20.53 -5.97 2.71
C LYS A 112 21.67 -6.86 2.54
N ASP A 113 22.74 -6.30 2.22
CA ASP A 113 23.92 -7.10 2.12
C ASP A 113 24.06 -7.94 3.33
N ASP A 114 23.45 -7.51 4.40
CA ASP A 114 23.56 -8.32 5.60
C ASP A 114 22.87 -9.63 5.42
N ASP A 115 21.91 -9.72 4.55
CA ASP A 115 21.28 -10.97 4.38
C ASP A 115 21.99 -11.80 3.38
N LEU A 116 22.96 -11.30 2.73
CA LEU A 116 23.71 -12.09 1.84
C LEU A 116 24.59 -12.94 2.62
N PRO A 117 24.63 -14.12 2.37
CA PRO A 117 25.46 -14.93 3.12
C PRO A 117 26.81 -14.66 2.75
N PHE A 118 27.42 -14.56 3.10
CA PHE A 118 28.68 -14.53 2.94
C PHE A 118 29.38 -13.55 2.72
N ASP A 119 29.20 -13.05 2.56
CA ASP A 119 29.85 -12.11 2.36
C ASP A 119 30.73 -11.63 3.15
N GLY A 120 30.85 -12.18 4.14
CA GLY A 120 31.67 -11.71 5.04
C GLY A 120 32.90 -11.41 4.49
N GLU A 121 33.29 -12.16 3.67
CA GLU A 121 34.54 -11.95 3.34
C GLU A 121 34.60 -10.80 2.54
N LYS A 122 33.69 -10.49 2.04
CA LYS A 122 33.92 -9.55 1.30
C LYS A 122 34.14 -8.38 1.87
N GLN A 123 33.66 -8.22 2.71
CA GLN A 123 33.79 -7.17 3.20
C GLN A 123 34.93 -6.60 3.41
N PRO A 124 35.55 -7.05 3.68
CA PRO A 124 36.54 -6.45 4.21
C PRO A 124 37.14 -5.55 3.43
N GLN A 125 37.27 -5.70 2.84
CA GLN A 125 38.00 -5.09 2.30
C GLN A 125 37.98 -3.87 2.17
N GLU A 126 37.62 -3.78 1.97
CA GLU A 126 37.65 -2.86 1.68
C GLU A 126 37.81 -1.85 2.10
N LYS A 127 37.47 -2.07 2.50
CA LYS A 127 37.38 -1.17 3.03
C LYS A 127 38.35 -0.62 3.41
N GLN A 128 39.02 -0.93 3.21
CA GLN A 128 39.92 -0.50 3.62
C GLN A 128 40.18 0.71 3.21
N GLU A 129 39.78 1.55 3.87
CA GLU A 129 40.14 2.68 3.73
C GLU A 129 41.50 2.83 3.86
N PRO A 130 42.12 3.55 3.23
CA PRO A 130 43.48 3.74 3.40
C PRO A 130 43.68 4.25 4.69
N LYS A 131 44.39 3.60 5.43
CA LYS A 131 44.77 4.08 6.61
C LYS A 131 45.87 4.99 6.40
N PHE A 132 45.85 6.13 6.99
CA PHE A 132 46.97 7.03 6.82
C PHE A 132 47.91 6.91 7.97
N ASP A 133 49.13 7.11 7.70
CA ASP A 133 50.13 7.17 8.73
C ASP A 133 49.84 8.41 9.56
N PRO A 134 49.68 8.27 10.82
CA PRO A 134 49.34 9.41 11.65
C PRO A 134 50.45 10.41 11.75
N MET A 135 51.64 10.06 11.46
CA MET A 135 52.68 11.02 11.56
C MET A 135 52.91 11.76 10.30
N THR A 136 52.75 11.15 9.16
CA THR A 136 53.03 11.82 7.93
C THR A 136 51.75 12.15 7.16
N GLY A 137 50.65 11.58 7.49
CA GLY A 137 49.46 11.77 6.70
C GLY A 137 49.43 11.04 5.41
N LYS A 138 50.37 10.22 5.12
CA LYS A 138 50.36 9.51 3.86
C LYS A 138 49.64 8.20 4.03
N PRO A 139 49.09 7.69 2.98
CA PRO A 139 48.39 6.44 3.08
C PRO A 139 49.36 5.32 3.40
N LEU A 140 49.00 4.49 4.29
CA LEU A 140 49.83 3.39 4.63
C LEU A 140 49.69 2.33 3.59
N LYS A 141 50.81 1.79 3.15
CA LYS A 141 50.73 0.82 2.17
C LYS A 141 50.53 -0.47 2.74
N PRO A 142 49.77 -1.20 2.21
CA PRO A 142 49.49 -2.43 2.81
C PRO A 142 50.59 -3.30 2.74
N GLU A 143 51.30 -3.19 1.85
CA GLU A 143 52.31 -4.08 1.82
C GLU A 143 53.09 -4.06 2.80
N ALA A 144 52.95 -3.22 3.33
CA ALA A 144 53.75 -3.18 4.40
C ALA A 144 53.67 -4.43 4.90
N LYS A 145 52.84 -5.14 4.66
CA LYS A 145 52.83 -6.24 5.22
C LYS A 145 53.64 -7.09 4.81
N LYS A 146 54.30 -7.08 4.33
CA LYS A 146 55.01 -8.03 4.07
C LYS A 146 55.24 -8.84 5.01
#